data_1401dd8b86496714c08190ffba5e7b98
#
_entry.id   1401dd8b86496714c08190ffba5e7b98
#
_cell.length_a   1.000
_cell.length_b   1.000
_cell.length_c   1.000
_cell.angle_alpha   90.00
_cell.angle_beta   90.00
_cell.angle_gamma   90.00
#
_symmetry.space_group_name_H-M   'P 1'
#
loop_
_entity.id
_entity.type
_entity.pdbx_description
1 polymer ?
#
loop_
_entity_poly.entity_id
_entity_poly.type
_entity_poly.pdbx_seq_one_letter_code
_entity_poly.pdbx_strand_id
1 'polypeptide(L)'
;LSTRRQRQMCIRDRVKDVLSSCILTKDVKLDDLSTFDIEYLFLNIRGKSVGESVEVLVTCPDDNKTKVPVLVNLDEIQVQVNKDHQRDIQLDGKLSMRMKYPSMGEFIKSNFTVDMKVNDTFDLVCSCIEQVYSEEESWSAADCTKKEMNEFLEQLNTTQFQKIEKFFETMPKLSHTI
;
A
#
# COMPACT_ATOMS: atom_id res chain seq x y z
N LEU A 1 18.06 5.52 16.53
CA LEU A 1 16.76 4.99 16.01
C LEU A 1 15.72 6.08 15.77
N SER A 2 15.77 7.21 16.50
CA SER A 2 14.82 8.33 16.40
C SER A 2 14.92 9.11 15.07
N THR A 3 16.14 9.36 14.57
CA THR A 3 16.36 10.26 13.43
C THR A 3 15.89 9.72 12.07
N ARG A 4 15.97 8.40 11.82
CA ARG A 4 15.49 7.80 10.56
C ARG A 4 13.96 7.80 10.50
N ARG A 5 13.32 7.51 11.62
CA ARG A 5 11.85 7.53 11.78
C ARG A 5 11.28 8.94 11.59
N GLN A 6 11.93 9.94 12.18
CA GLN A 6 11.56 11.35 12.01
C GLN A 6 11.71 11.81 10.56
N ARG A 7 12.78 11.41 9.85
CA ARG A 7 12.95 11.76 8.42
C ARG A 7 11.88 11.14 7.54
N GLN A 8 11.51 9.87 7.75
CA GLN A 8 10.46 9.23 6.96
C GLN A 8 9.09 9.87 7.20
N MET A 9 8.78 10.22 8.45
CA MET A 9 7.56 10.95 8.79
C MET A 9 7.54 12.34 8.13
N CYS A 10 8.63 13.10 8.22
CA CYS A 10 8.75 14.39 7.56
C CYS A 10 8.62 14.34 6.03
N ILE A 11 9.12 13.28 5.38
CA ILE A 11 9.00 13.12 3.92
C ILE A 11 7.54 12.87 3.54
N ARG A 12 6.85 12.00 4.27
CA ARG A 12 5.44 11.67 4.02
C ARG A 12 4.51 12.87 4.24
N ASP A 13 4.73 13.61 5.32
CA ASP A 13 3.97 14.83 5.60
C ASP A 13 4.16 15.86 4.49
N ARG A 14 5.38 16.04 3.99
CA ARG A 14 5.68 16.93 2.86
C ARG A 14 5.03 16.48 1.56
N VAL A 15 5.00 15.18 1.28
CA VAL A 15 4.30 14.63 0.11
C VAL A 15 2.81 14.96 0.21
N LYS A 16 2.21 14.78 1.38
CA LYS A 16 0.81 15.13 1.63
C LYS A 16 0.55 16.62 1.44
N ASP A 17 1.43 17.49 1.96
CA ASP A 17 1.32 18.94 1.82
C ASP A 17 1.38 19.37 0.34
N VAL A 18 2.33 18.81 -0.42
CA VAL A 18 2.47 19.07 -1.86
C VAL A 18 1.21 18.63 -2.61
N LEU A 19 0.75 17.41 -2.37
CA LEU A 19 -0.46 16.89 -3.03
C LEU A 19 -1.69 17.71 -2.69
N SER A 20 -1.89 18.07 -1.40
CA SER A 20 -3.00 18.93 -0.96
C SER A 20 -3.01 20.27 -1.64
N SER A 21 -1.83 20.83 -1.90
CA SER A 21 -1.68 22.12 -2.57
C SER A 21 -1.93 22.06 -4.09
N CYS A 22 -1.76 20.89 -4.70
CA CYS A 22 -1.91 20.70 -6.14
C CYS A 22 -3.30 20.17 -6.55
N ILE A 23 -4.01 19.47 -5.64
CA ILE A 23 -5.33 18.91 -5.94
C ILE A 23 -6.38 20.02 -5.81
N LEU A 24 -6.99 20.39 -6.93
CA LEU A 24 -8.05 21.40 -6.99
C LEU A 24 -9.45 20.79 -6.87
N THR A 25 -9.58 19.49 -7.05
CA THR A 25 -10.85 18.77 -6.94
C THR A 25 -11.32 18.78 -5.49
N LYS A 26 -12.52 19.29 -5.28
CA LYS A 26 -13.16 19.28 -3.95
C LYS A 26 -13.52 17.85 -3.58
N ASP A 27 -13.55 17.57 -2.28
CA ASP A 27 -13.96 16.30 -1.67
C ASP A 27 -12.99 15.12 -1.83
N VAL A 28 -11.80 15.32 -2.40
CA VAL A 28 -10.73 14.31 -2.38
C VAL A 28 -9.99 14.37 -1.04
N LYS A 29 -10.15 13.32 -0.26
CA LYS A 29 -9.41 13.15 1.01
C LYS A 29 -8.18 12.28 0.76
N LEU A 30 -7.00 12.87 0.82
CA LEU A 30 -5.73 12.16 0.59
C LEU A 30 -5.51 10.99 1.55
N ASP A 31 -6.02 11.10 2.77
CA ASP A 31 -5.89 10.03 3.77
C ASP A 31 -6.67 8.77 3.41
N ASP A 32 -7.68 8.89 2.56
CA ASP A 32 -8.53 7.77 2.11
C ASP A 32 -8.00 7.13 0.81
N LEU A 33 -7.07 7.80 0.10
CA LEU A 33 -6.47 7.26 -1.11
C LEU A 33 -5.49 6.13 -0.79
N SER A 34 -5.41 5.15 -1.69
CA SER A 34 -4.45 4.07 -1.57
C SER A 34 -3.01 4.56 -1.71
N THR A 35 -2.06 3.79 -1.22
CA THR A 35 -0.64 4.16 -1.28
C THR A 35 -0.15 4.32 -2.72
N PHE A 36 -0.55 3.43 -3.63
CA PHE A 36 -0.15 3.50 -5.04
C PHE A 36 -0.82 4.66 -5.79
N ASP A 37 -2.03 5.09 -5.41
CA ASP A 37 -2.65 6.29 -5.97
C ASP A 37 -1.87 7.55 -5.57
N ILE A 38 -1.46 7.63 -4.31
CA ILE A 38 -0.63 8.73 -3.80
C ILE A 38 0.72 8.78 -4.52
N GLU A 39 1.36 7.64 -4.69
CA GLU A 39 2.63 7.53 -5.42
C GLU A 39 2.47 7.97 -6.88
N TYR A 40 1.41 7.53 -7.55
CA TYR A 40 1.12 7.90 -8.92
C TYR A 40 0.84 9.39 -9.08
N LEU A 41 0.01 9.97 -8.21
CA LEU A 41 -0.26 11.42 -8.19
C LEU A 41 1.03 12.23 -7.99
N PHE A 42 1.83 11.84 -7.00
CA PHE A 42 3.09 12.52 -6.70
C PHE A 42 4.07 12.45 -7.89
N LEU A 43 4.18 11.28 -8.52
CA LEU A 43 5.03 11.07 -9.69
C LEU A 43 4.63 12.00 -10.85
N ASN A 44 3.32 12.08 -11.14
CA ASN A 44 2.81 12.94 -12.20
C ASN A 44 3.02 14.43 -11.90
N ILE A 45 2.75 14.87 -10.67
CA ILE A 45 2.99 16.27 -10.26
C ILE A 45 4.48 16.60 -10.38
N ARG A 46 5.36 15.70 -9.95
CA ARG A 46 6.80 15.88 -10.08
C ARG A 46 7.24 15.95 -11.53
N GLY A 47 6.76 15.04 -12.39
CA GLY A 47 7.06 15.03 -13.82
C GLY A 47 6.71 16.36 -14.49
N LYS A 48 5.53 16.89 -14.21
CA LYS A 48 5.06 18.17 -14.78
C LYS A 48 5.72 19.40 -14.17
N SER A 49 6.23 19.32 -12.95
CA SER A 49 6.81 20.47 -12.24
C SER A 49 8.31 20.63 -12.43
N VAL A 50 9.06 19.53 -12.48
CA VAL A 50 10.53 19.53 -12.46
C VAL A 50 11.12 18.96 -13.74
N GLY A 51 10.36 18.15 -14.46
CA GLY A 51 10.78 17.47 -15.70
C GLY A 51 10.35 16.01 -15.71
N GLU A 52 10.13 15.51 -16.92
CA GLU A 52 9.56 14.19 -17.19
C GLU A 52 10.59 13.05 -17.07
N SER A 53 11.87 13.38 -16.87
CA SER A 53 12.94 12.38 -16.74
C SER A 53 13.79 12.58 -15.49
N VAL A 54 14.27 11.47 -14.93
CA VAL A 54 15.16 11.44 -13.79
C VAL A 54 16.34 10.52 -14.08
N GLU A 55 17.56 10.98 -13.83
CA GLU A 55 18.74 10.14 -13.85
C GLU A 55 18.90 9.42 -12.51
N VAL A 56 18.96 8.10 -12.54
CA VAL A 56 19.17 7.25 -11.38
C VAL A 56 20.45 6.43 -11.56
N LEU A 57 21.19 6.24 -10.47
CA LEU A 57 22.37 5.38 -10.47
C LEU A 57 21.96 3.96 -10.10
N VAL A 58 21.99 3.07 -11.08
CA VAL A 58 21.67 1.65 -10.89
C VAL A 58 22.97 0.87 -10.68
N THR A 59 22.96 0.00 -9.68
CA THR A 59 24.11 -0.88 -9.42
C THR A 59 24.08 -2.06 -10.40
N CYS A 60 25.16 -2.28 -11.10
CA CYS A 60 25.30 -3.37 -12.05
C CYS A 60 25.16 -4.72 -11.32
N PRO A 61 24.27 -5.64 -11.79
CA PRO A 61 24.07 -6.94 -11.15
C PRO A 61 25.29 -7.89 -11.29
N ASP A 62 26.17 -7.65 -12.26
CA ASP A 62 27.32 -8.51 -12.51
C ASP A 62 28.38 -8.45 -11.40
N ASP A 63 28.68 -7.25 -10.93
CA ASP A 63 29.74 -7.03 -9.93
C ASP A 63 29.22 -6.47 -8.61
N ASN A 64 27.96 -6.05 -8.55
CA ASN A 64 27.31 -5.40 -7.40
C ASN A 64 28.07 -4.17 -6.85
N LYS A 65 28.90 -3.53 -7.67
CA LYS A 65 29.76 -2.39 -7.30
C LYS A 65 29.65 -1.22 -8.27
N THR A 66 29.70 -1.51 -9.56
CA THR A 66 29.67 -0.48 -10.61
C THR A 66 28.29 0.18 -10.65
N LYS A 67 28.28 1.50 -10.61
CA LYS A 67 27.05 2.30 -10.74
C LYS A 67 26.98 2.89 -12.13
N VAL A 68 25.90 2.63 -12.81
CA VAL A 68 25.62 3.13 -14.16
C VAL A 68 24.47 4.14 -14.08
N PRO A 69 24.63 5.35 -14.65
CA PRO A 69 23.52 6.29 -14.74
C PRO A 69 22.52 5.80 -15.80
N VAL A 70 21.26 5.74 -15.41
CA VAL A 70 20.14 5.37 -16.29
C VAL A 70 19.12 6.49 -16.24
N LEU A 71 18.71 6.95 -17.41
CA LEU A 71 17.64 7.94 -17.54
C LEU A 71 16.29 7.23 -17.53
N VAL A 72 15.47 7.54 -16.55
CA VAL A 72 14.12 7.00 -16.42
C VAL A 72 13.12 8.07 -16.79
N ASN A 73 12.23 7.76 -17.73
CA ASN A 73 11.12 8.64 -18.09
C ASN A 73 9.95 8.37 -17.12
N LEU A 74 9.53 9.39 -16.39
CA LEU A 74 8.49 9.28 -15.38
C LEU A 74 7.10 8.98 -15.98
N ASP A 75 6.85 9.40 -17.23
CA ASP A 75 5.58 9.16 -17.92
C ASP A 75 5.41 7.67 -18.31
N GLU A 76 6.50 6.90 -18.35
CA GLU A 76 6.47 5.45 -18.62
C GLU A 76 6.15 4.63 -17.37
N ILE A 77 6.26 5.22 -16.19
CA ILE A 77 5.96 4.55 -14.93
C ILE A 77 4.45 4.53 -14.73
N GLN A 78 3.89 3.33 -14.73
CA GLN A 78 2.45 3.13 -14.62
C GLN A 78 2.10 2.20 -13.46
N VAL A 79 0.87 2.32 -12.98
CA VAL A 79 0.33 1.37 -12.01
C VAL A 79 0.14 0.02 -12.70
N GLN A 80 0.88 -0.97 -12.25
CA GLN A 80 0.75 -2.34 -12.71
C GLN A 80 -0.35 -3.02 -11.92
N VAL A 81 -1.37 -3.51 -12.64
CA VAL A 81 -2.48 -4.29 -12.06
C VAL A 81 -2.30 -5.75 -12.44
N ASN A 82 -2.17 -6.60 -11.45
CA ASN A 82 -2.11 -8.04 -11.68
C ASN A 82 -3.51 -8.54 -12.07
N LYS A 83 -3.60 -9.32 -13.17
CA LYS A 83 -4.88 -9.87 -13.66
C LYS A 83 -5.53 -10.84 -12.68
N ASP A 84 -4.74 -11.50 -11.84
CA ASP A 84 -5.21 -12.45 -10.84
C ASP A 84 -5.54 -11.80 -9.49
N HIS A 85 -5.44 -10.46 -9.42
CA HIS A 85 -5.76 -9.73 -8.20
C HIS A 85 -7.25 -9.71 -7.93
N GLN A 86 -7.65 -10.12 -6.75
CA GLN A 86 -9.04 -10.11 -6.29
C GLN A 86 -9.14 -9.49 -4.91
N ARG A 87 -10.13 -8.63 -4.73
CA ARG A 87 -10.43 -8.02 -3.43
C ARG A 87 -11.29 -8.93 -2.55
N ASP A 88 -12.07 -9.81 -3.17
CA ASP A 88 -12.89 -10.79 -2.49
C ASP A 88 -12.12 -12.11 -2.35
N ILE A 89 -11.81 -12.46 -1.11
CA ILE A 89 -11.01 -13.63 -0.75
C ILE A 89 -11.95 -14.67 -0.15
N GLN A 90 -12.08 -15.82 -0.78
CA GLN A 90 -12.78 -16.95 -0.20
C GLN A 90 -11.89 -17.63 0.84
N LEU A 91 -12.22 -17.47 2.12
CA LEU A 91 -11.47 -18.06 3.22
C LEU A 91 -11.70 -19.58 3.28
N ASP A 92 -12.97 -19.97 3.24
CA ASP A 92 -13.39 -21.38 3.16
C ASP A 92 -14.66 -21.53 2.30
N GLY A 93 -15.30 -22.71 2.32
CA GLY A 93 -16.49 -22.98 1.50
C GLY A 93 -17.71 -22.12 1.81
N LYS A 94 -17.75 -21.42 2.95
CA LYS A 94 -18.89 -20.62 3.40
C LYS A 94 -18.55 -19.17 3.70
N LEU A 95 -17.30 -18.89 4.05
CA LEU A 95 -16.85 -17.58 4.54
C LEU A 95 -15.97 -16.90 3.51
N SER A 96 -16.32 -15.67 3.16
CA SER A 96 -15.57 -14.81 2.28
C SER A 96 -15.24 -13.50 2.98
N MET A 97 -14.16 -12.87 2.57
CA MET A 97 -13.70 -11.61 3.11
C MET A 97 -13.38 -10.66 1.96
N ARG A 98 -13.90 -9.43 2.05
CA ARG A 98 -13.55 -8.34 1.15
C ARG A 98 -12.47 -7.49 1.76
N MET A 99 -11.42 -7.26 0.97
CA MET A 99 -10.29 -6.43 1.34
C MET A 99 -10.36 -5.07 0.66
N LYS A 100 -9.90 -4.04 1.36
CA LYS A 100 -9.60 -2.72 0.81
C LYS A 100 -8.08 -2.50 0.78
N TYR A 101 -7.64 -1.62 -0.09
CA TYR A 101 -6.22 -1.26 -0.13
C TYR A 101 -5.83 -0.42 1.09
N PRO A 102 -4.59 -0.58 1.59
CA PRO A 102 -4.10 0.26 2.68
C PRO A 102 -4.09 1.71 2.24
N SER A 103 -4.77 2.56 3.00
CA SER A 103 -4.77 4.00 2.75
C SER A 103 -3.49 4.67 3.25
N MET A 104 -3.22 5.86 2.73
CA MET A 104 -2.08 6.68 3.20
C MET A 104 -2.18 6.95 4.71
N GLY A 105 -3.38 7.24 5.21
CA GLY A 105 -3.61 7.48 6.64
C GLY A 105 -3.32 6.25 7.50
N GLU A 106 -3.74 5.06 7.07
CA GLU A 106 -3.46 3.80 7.76
C GLU A 106 -1.97 3.44 7.70
N PHE A 107 -1.34 3.62 6.54
CA PHE A 107 0.07 3.37 6.35
C PHE A 107 0.96 4.27 7.23
N ILE A 108 0.60 5.53 7.42
CA ILE A 108 1.30 6.44 8.34
C ILE A 108 1.14 5.99 9.79
N LYS A 109 -0.07 5.61 10.19
CA LYS A 109 -0.39 5.18 11.57
C LYS A 109 0.29 3.86 11.95
N SER A 110 0.38 2.91 11.02
CA SER A 110 0.96 1.58 11.27
C SER A 110 2.49 1.58 11.42
N ASN A 111 3.17 2.74 11.27
CA ASN A 111 4.63 2.81 11.35
C ASN A 111 5.35 1.79 10.46
N PHE A 112 4.88 1.62 9.24
CA PHE A 112 5.39 0.66 8.28
C PHE A 112 6.91 0.81 8.12
N THR A 113 7.69 -0.07 8.72
CA THR A 113 9.15 -0.12 8.61
C THR A 113 9.56 -1.53 8.19
N VAL A 114 10.74 -1.65 7.61
CA VAL A 114 11.31 -2.95 7.18
C VAL A 114 11.42 -3.95 8.35
N ASP A 115 11.45 -3.45 9.60
CA ASP A 115 11.52 -4.24 10.83
C ASP A 115 10.13 -4.31 11.53
N MET A 116 9.06 -4.61 10.80
CA MET A 116 7.72 -4.73 11.39
C MET A 116 7.67 -5.85 12.42
N LYS A 117 7.09 -5.53 13.56
CA LYS A 117 6.73 -6.55 14.56
C LYS A 117 5.46 -7.27 14.07
N VAL A 118 5.29 -8.52 14.46
CA VAL A 118 4.11 -9.33 14.11
C VAL A 118 2.81 -8.59 14.40
N ASN A 119 2.71 -7.91 15.54
CA ASN A 119 1.52 -7.13 15.90
C ASN A 119 1.24 -5.97 14.94
N ASP A 120 2.27 -5.31 14.40
CA ASP A 120 2.10 -4.20 13.44
C ASP A 120 1.56 -4.74 12.09
N THR A 121 1.94 -5.97 11.73
CA THR A 121 1.42 -6.66 10.53
C THR A 121 -0.06 -7.02 10.70
N PHE A 122 -0.43 -7.56 11.85
CA PHE A 122 -1.84 -7.86 12.15
C PHE A 122 -2.70 -6.60 12.13
N ASP A 123 -2.23 -5.51 12.74
CA ASP A 123 -2.90 -4.22 12.74
C ASP A 123 -3.13 -3.68 11.30
N LEU A 124 -2.15 -3.85 10.43
CA LEU A 124 -2.29 -3.46 9.03
C LEU A 124 -3.33 -4.32 8.31
N VAL A 125 -3.24 -5.65 8.45
CA VAL A 125 -4.21 -6.57 7.84
C VAL A 125 -5.63 -6.25 8.31
N CYS A 126 -5.84 -6.04 9.62
CA CYS A 126 -7.13 -5.63 10.18
C CYS A 126 -7.65 -4.35 9.54
N SER A 127 -6.78 -3.35 9.34
CA SER A 127 -7.17 -2.08 8.72
C SER A 127 -7.58 -2.22 7.26
N CYS A 128 -7.11 -3.27 6.58
CA CYS A 128 -7.43 -3.56 5.19
C CYS A 128 -8.67 -4.45 5.01
N ILE A 129 -9.26 -4.98 6.07
CA ILE A 129 -10.53 -5.70 5.97
C ILE A 129 -11.68 -4.69 5.84
N GLU A 130 -12.48 -4.83 4.82
CA GLU A 130 -13.69 -4.03 4.60
C GLU A 130 -14.91 -4.73 5.18
N GLN A 131 -15.06 -6.02 4.90
CA GLN A 131 -16.21 -6.82 5.26
C GLN A 131 -15.86 -8.30 5.31
N VAL A 132 -16.47 -9.02 6.23
CA VAL A 132 -16.50 -10.49 6.25
C VAL A 132 -17.94 -10.92 6.02
N TYR A 133 -18.19 -11.89 5.15
CA TYR A 133 -19.54 -12.30 4.79
C TYR A 133 -19.64 -13.80 4.46
N SER A 134 -20.81 -14.33 4.70
CA SER A 134 -21.26 -15.67 4.31
C SER A 134 -22.50 -15.59 3.43
N GLU A 135 -23.09 -16.71 3.07
CA GLU A 135 -24.36 -16.73 2.34
C GLU A 135 -25.54 -16.17 3.17
N GLU A 136 -25.45 -16.23 4.49
CA GLU A 136 -26.55 -15.88 5.41
C GLU A 136 -26.33 -14.55 6.13
N GLU A 137 -25.08 -14.18 6.41
CA GLU A 137 -24.73 -13.05 7.26
C GLU A 137 -23.54 -12.25 6.71
N SER A 138 -23.48 -10.98 7.07
CA SER A 138 -22.35 -10.11 6.73
C SER A 138 -22.02 -9.19 7.90
N TRP A 139 -20.72 -9.01 8.12
CA TRP A 139 -20.15 -8.18 9.18
C TRP A 139 -19.25 -7.13 8.57
N SER A 140 -19.59 -5.86 8.75
CA SER A 140 -18.74 -4.75 8.34
C SER A 140 -17.60 -4.56 9.35
N ALA A 141 -16.39 -4.38 8.85
CA ALA A 141 -15.25 -4.07 9.73
C ALA A 141 -15.43 -2.75 10.51
N ALA A 142 -16.28 -1.85 10.01
CA ALA A 142 -16.59 -0.59 10.69
C ALA A 142 -17.40 -0.79 11.98
N ASP A 143 -18.17 -1.89 12.07
CA ASP A 143 -19.02 -2.22 13.22
C ASP A 143 -18.29 -3.09 14.25
N CYS A 144 -17.08 -3.58 13.91
CA CYS A 144 -16.28 -4.45 14.77
C CYS A 144 -15.22 -3.65 15.51
N THR A 145 -14.93 -4.05 16.74
CA THR A 145 -13.81 -3.50 17.50
C THR A 145 -12.48 -4.06 17.00
N LYS A 146 -11.40 -3.32 17.20
CA LYS A 146 -10.04 -3.79 16.86
C LYS A 146 -9.70 -5.13 17.53
N LYS A 147 -10.21 -5.36 18.73
CA LYS A 147 -9.98 -6.60 19.46
C LYS A 147 -10.66 -7.79 18.78
N GLU A 148 -11.93 -7.65 18.40
CA GLU A 148 -12.67 -8.68 17.66
C GLU A 148 -12.02 -9.01 16.32
N MET A 149 -11.52 -8.00 15.61
CA MET A 149 -10.81 -8.20 14.35
C MET A 149 -9.50 -8.97 14.54
N ASN A 150 -8.74 -8.66 15.60
CA ASN A 150 -7.51 -9.41 15.91
C ASN A 150 -7.82 -10.85 16.30
N GLU A 151 -8.82 -11.08 17.17
CA GLU A 151 -9.27 -12.42 17.56
C GLU A 151 -9.74 -13.24 16.34
N PHE A 152 -10.41 -12.59 15.38
CA PHE A 152 -10.78 -13.22 14.12
C PHE A 152 -9.55 -13.64 13.31
N LEU A 153 -8.56 -12.77 13.13
CA LEU A 153 -7.34 -13.09 12.39
C LEU A 153 -6.53 -14.22 13.06
N GLU A 154 -6.48 -14.26 14.39
CA GLU A 154 -5.79 -15.31 15.15
C GLU A 154 -6.44 -16.69 14.97
N GLN A 155 -7.73 -16.75 14.63
CA GLN A 155 -8.45 -17.99 14.36
C GLN A 155 -8.23 -18.53 12.95
N LEU A 156 -7.67 -17.74 12.04
CA LEU A 156 -7.40 -18.17 10.69
C LEU A 156 -6.29 -19.23 10.64
N ASN A 157 -6.51 -20.25 9.84
CA ASN A 157 -5.47 -21.23 9.57
C ASN A 157 -4.44 -20.72 8.55
N THR A 158 -3.33 -21.42 8.43
CA THR A 158 -2.21 -21.04 7.54
C THR A 158 -2.66 -20.85 6.08
N THR A 159 -3.54 -21.72 5.58
CA THR A 159 -4.03 -21.64 4.18
C THR A 159 -4.89 -20.38 3.96
N GLN A 160 -5.71 -20.03 4.92
CA GLN A 160 -6.53 -18.81 4.87
C GLN A 160 -5.64 -17.56 4.93
N PHE A 161 -4.62 -17.57 5.79
CA PHE A 161 -3.68 -16.46 5.90
C PHE A 161 -2.84 -16.27 4.62
N GLN A 162 -2.41 -17.35 3.97
CA GLN A 162 -1.74 -17.28 2.67
C GLN A 162 -2.58 -16.62 1.57
N LYS A 163 -3.90 -16.75 1.63
CA LYS A 163 -4.78 -16.06 0.69
C LYS A 163 -4.79 -14.54 0.92
N ILE A 164 -4.68 -14.12 2.19
CA ILE A 164 -4.53 -12.70 2.56
C ILE A 164 -3.16 -12.17 2.09
N GLU A 165 -2.09 -12.94 2.31
CA GLU A 165 -0.75 -12.56 1.81
C GLU A 165 -0.76 -12.36 0.29
N LYS A 166 -1.41 -13.27 -0.45
CA LYS A 166 -1.55 -13.16 -1.90
C LYS A 166 -2.25 -11.87 -2.33
N PHE A 167 -3.22 -11.36 -1.56
CA PHE A 167 -3.84 -10.07 -1.84
C PHE A 167 -2.80 -8.94 -1.83
N PHE A 168 -1.93 -8.88 -0.79
CA PHE A 168 -0.89 -7.85 -0.69
C PHE A 168 0.20 -8.01 -1.76
N GLU A 169 0.56 -9.23 -2.11
CA GLU A 169 1.54 -9.50 -3.18
C GLU A 169 1.06 -9.06 -4.56
N THR A 170 -0.23 -9.25 -4.82
CA THR A 170 -0.84 -8.99 -6.13
C THR A 170 -1.49 -7.62 -6.25
N MET A 171 -1.58 -6.85 -5.15
CA MET A 171 -2.18 -5.53 -5.18
C MET A 171 -1.48 -4.60 -6.18
N PRO A 172 -2.20 -3.61 -6.73
CA PRO A 172 -1.63 -2.64 -7.66
C PRO A 172 -0.40 -1.95 -7.06
N LYS A 173 0.63 -1.77 -7.86
CA LYS A 173 1.86 -1.07 -7.48
C LYS A 173 2.48 -0.33 -8.66
N LEU A 174 3.17 0.76 -8.37
CA LEU A 174 4.01 1.41 -9.38
C LEU A 174 5.25 0.56 -9.59
N SER A 175 5.50 0.20 -10.83
CA SER A 175 6.76 -0.45 -11.20
C SER A 175 7.16 -0.10 -12.63
N HIS A 176 8.46 0.01 -12.83
CA HIS A 176 9.09 0.20 -14.13
C HIS A 176 10.31 -0.70 -14.18
N THR A 177 10.48 -1.38 -15.30
CA THR A 177 11.65 -2.25 -15.53
C THR A 177 12.64 -1.47 -16.39
N ILE A 178 13.86 -1.39 -15.90
CA ILE A 178 14.98 -0.72 -16.55
C ILE A 178 15.86 -1.75 -17.22
#